data_8bac0c41e0b54a6097e45050a3263b17
#
_entry.id   8bac0c41e0b54a6097e45050a3263b17
#
_cell.length_a   1.000
_cell.length_b   1.000
_cell.length_c   1.000
_cell.angle_alpha   90.00
_cell.angle_beta   90.00
_cell.angle_gamma   90.00
#
_symmetry.space_group_name_H-M   'P 1'
#
loop_
_entity.id
_entity.type
_entity.pdbx_description
1 polymer ?
#
loop_
_entity_poly.entity_id
_entity_poly.type
_entity_poly.pdbx_seq_one_letter_code
_entity_poly.pdbx_strand_id
1 'polypeptide(L)'
;MIPLPRLLLFSLLLALFATGCTVQPGNSNAPASSATPAVSPVASSGASPSPSPSASQASVQVTLPLLNALLADDAFVREAKSKVKLSDEQIDSLKQASQAAIDRLRAANAEAADTDGTDAPERAAEQMRSLIGEDKAKQLTAVANDYWTNGASGEGGNTGEFKMLPGPNAVPTDTRVVVNIPAFRMDLFKDGSLVKTYKIGIGYPQFPLPLGLRKAQSVIFNPSWTPPDSPWVANMKNATPGETIEPGSKDNPLGPIKIPIGLPSLIHGGKSPARIGKFASHGCVGLTTPQIKDFASLLMDAAGNQVSQDQIGQYLQDKTKTKSVKLDKVIPVELRYETIVLEDGKLHIYKDVYAQHTNTEENLRRVLEAQGVRLEDLFAEQRQQALDALKTPVTKEVVIDVPQLAQKGYPVAVNLDDGKGKPPATRSKKKAA
;
A
#
# COMPACT_ATOMS: atom_id res chain seq x y z
N MET A 1 23.27 -34.16 -44.85
CA MET A 1 23.15 -33.13 -45.93
C MET A 1 22.76 -31.84 -45.30
N ILE A 2 23.77 -30.99 -45.12
CA ILE A 2 23.68 -29.54 -44.76
C ILE A 2 23.58 -28.77 -46.08
N PRO A 3 22.86 -27.65 -46.19
CA PRO A 3 23.59 -26.37 -46.13
C PRO A 3 22.90 -25.21 -45.41
N LEU A 4 23.68 -24.48 -44.65
CA LEU A 4 23.67 -23.03 -44.47
C LEU A 4 24.38 -22.36 -45.67
N PRO A 5 24.50 -21.01 -45.83
CA PRO A 5 23.83 -19.83 -45.19
C PRO A 5 23.40 -18.76 -46.23
N ARG A 6 22.78 -17.66 -45.81
CA ARG A 6 22.86 -16.38 -46.49
C ARG A 6 22.87 -15.20 -45.50
N LEU A 7 24.06 -14.65 -45.31
CA LEU A 7 24.34 -13.29 -44.89
C LEU A 7 23.80 -12.29 -45.92
N LEU A 8 23.24 -11.18 -45.49
CA LEU A 8 23.19 -9.93 -46.23
C LEU A 8 23.43 -8.74 -45.28
N LEU A 9 24.60 -8.15 -45.43
CA LEU A 9 25.00 -6.80 -45.01
C LEU A 9 24.24 -5.74 -45.80
N PHE A 10 23.88 -4.65 -45.15
CA PHE A 10 23.82 -3.29 -45.76
C PHE A 10 23.91 -2.30 -44.58
N SER A 11 25.06 -1.71 -44.39
CA SER A 11 25.64 -0.42 -44.83
C SER A 11 24.94 0.81 -44.26
N LEU A 12 25.59 1.36 -43.32
CA LEU A 12 26.02 2.69 -42.93
C LEU A 12 25.60 3.83 -43.90
N LEU A 13 24.93 4.85 -43.38
CA LEU A 13 25.07 6.22 -43.93
C LEU A 13 25.08 7.25 -42.77
N LEU A 14 26.23 7.87 -42.64
CA LEU A 14 26.58 8.99 -41.78
C LEU A 14 26.25 10.28 -42.55
N ALA A 15 25.58 11.25 -41.97
CA ALA A 15 25.59 12.62 -42.47
C ALA A 15 25.72 13.61 -41.29
N LEU A 16 26.90 14.14 -41.15
CA LEU A 16 27.23 15.39 -40.46
C LEU A 16 26.69 16.59 -41.22
N PHE A 17 26.12 17.55 -40.54
CA PHE A 17 26.25 18.97 -40.93
C PHE A 17 26.46 19.79 -39.62
N ALA A 18 27.63 20.38 -39.59
CA ALA A 18 28.04 21.46 -38.75
C ALA A 18 27.99 22.78 -39.51
N THR A 19 27.90 23.87 -38.83
CA THR A 19 28.30 25.27 -39.06
C THR A 19 27.21 26.18 -38.56
N GLY A 20 27.42 27.23 -37.81
CA GLY A 20 28.58 27.94 -37.37
C GLY A 20 28.16 29.39 -37.07
N CYS A 21 28.73 29.96 -35.99
CA CYS A 21 29.15 31.35 -35.76
C CYS A 21 28.18 32.50 -36.19
N THR A 22 28.06 33.57 -35.38
CA THR A 22 29.00 34.63 -34.88
C THR A 22 28.20 35.61 -34.01
N VAL A 23 28.61 35.99 -32.85
CA VAL A 23 29.44 37.07 -32.28
C VAL A 23 29.10 38.50 -32.71
N GLN A 24 28.54 39.26 -31.74
CA GLN A 24 28.91 40.59 -31.17
C GLN A 24 28.95 41.84 -32.07
N PRO A 25 29.15 43.05 -31.45
CA PRO A 25 28.56 43.79 -30.34
C PRO A 25 28.23 45.28 -30.72
N GLY A 26 27.79 46.09 -29.75
CA GLY A 26 27.74 47.55 -29.95
C GLY A 26 26.92 48.23 -28.84
N ASN A 27 27.47 48.71 -27.98
CA ASN A 27 28.10 49.90 -27.40
C ASN A 27 27.28 51.20 -27.51
N SER A 28 27.10 51.80 -26.37
CA SER A 28 27.35 53.15 -25.89
C SER A 28 26.19 54.11 -25.57
N ASN A 29 26.37 54.62 -24.38
CA ASN A 29 26.24 56.02 -23.89
C ASN A 29 25.08 56.35 -22.99
N ALA A 30 25.53 56.64 -21.74
CA ALA A 30 24.87 57.44 -20.74
C ALA A 30 24.83 58.94 -21.14
N PRO A 31 24.03 59.79 -20.47
CA PRO A 31 24.68 60.53 -19.37
C PRO A 31 23.84 60.66 -18.08
N ALA A 32 24.59 61.03 -17.07
CA ALA A 32 24.25 61.25 -15.70
C ALA A 32 23.33 62.48 -15.44
N SER A 33 22.54 62.42 -14.36
CA SER A 33 22.43 63.57 -13.44
C SER A 33 21.70 63.23 -12.13
N SER A 34 22.33 63.64 -11.07
CA SER A 34 21.90 64.19 -9.76
C SER A 34 21.27 63.26 -8.71
N ALA A 35 22.05 63.17 -7.66
CA ALA A 35 21.79 62.62 -6.33
C ALA A 35 20.81 63.48 -5.48
N THR A 36 20.06 62.80 -4.64
CA THR A 36 19.82 63.23 -3.22
C THR A 36 19.28 62.00 -2.40
N PRO A 37 19.41 61.95 -1.06
CA PRO A 37 19.82 60.78 -0.34
C PRO A 37 18.64 59.92 0.12
N ALA A 38 18.80 58.63 -0.03
CA ALA A 38 17.86 57.62 0.42
C ALA A 38 18.15 57.17 1.87
N VAL A 39 17.09 57.17 2.64
CA VAL A 39 16.99 56.52 3.95
C VAL A 39 17.16 55.01 3.73
N SER A 40 18.12 54.41 4.42
CA SER A 40 18.34 52.96 4.41
C SER A 40 17.18 52.22 5.06
N PRO A 41 16.54 51.23 4.40
CA PRO A 41 15.75 50.25 5.12
C PRO A 41 16.68 49.18 5.66
N VAL A 42 16.49 48.89 6.92
CA VAL A 42 17.08 47.76 7.65
C VAL A 42 16.90 46.47 6.83
N ALA A 43 18.00 45.80 6.51
CA ALA A 43 17.98 44.51 5.91
C ALA A 43 17.33 43.50 6.88
N SER A 44 16.09 43.14 6.61
CA SER A 44 15.48 41.95 7.15
C SER A 44 16.21 40.78 6.53
N SER A 45 17.02 40.09 7.32
CA SER A 45 17.64 38.84 6.98
C SER A 45 16.52 37.83 6.69
N GLY A 46 16.22 37.63 5.41
CA GLY A 46 15.38 36.56 4.94
C GLY A 46 16.03 35.23 5.34
N ALA A 47 15.55 34.63 6.40
CA ALA A 47 15.80 33.21 6.65
C ALA A 47 15.25 32.45 5.44
N SER A 48 16.14 31.82 4.68
CA SER A 48 15.76 30.81 3.72
C SER A 48 14.89 29.80 4.46
N PRO A 49 13.74 29.38 3.90
CA PRO A 49 12.96 28.31 4.51
C PRO A 49 13.88 27.08 4.59
N SER A 50 14.17 26.64 5.79
CA SER A 50 14.73 25.31 6.01
C SER A 50 13.88 24.32 5.22
N PRO A 51 14.48 23.33 4.53
CA PRO A 51 13.71 22.31 3.88
C PRO A 51 12.80 21.69 4.94
N SER A 52 11.50 21.78 4.73
CA SER A 52 10.51 21.08 5.54
C SER A 52 10.98 19.65 5.68
N PRO A 53 10.95 19.05 6.88
CA PRO A 53 11.30 17.65 7.04
C PRO A 53 10.42 16.86 6.08
N SER A 54 11.09 16.13 5.19
CA SER A 54 10.45 15.19 4.26
C SER A 54 9.42 14.40 5.04
N ALA A 55 8.18 14.41 4.59
CA ALA A 55 7.09 13.68 5.23
C ALA A 55 7.60 12.29 5.57
N SER A 56 7.69 11.98 6.86
CA SER A 56 8.00 10.65 7.34
C SER A 56 6.93 9.72 6.75
N GLN A 57 7.25 9.08 5.63
CA GLN A 57 6.41 8.03 5.10
C GLN A 57 6.35 6.98 6.20
N ALA A 58 5.16 6.70 6.69
CA ALA A 58 4.95 5.62 7.64
C ALA A 58 5.60 4.36 7.05
N SER A 59 6.70 3.92 7.66
CA SER A 59 7.41 2.73 7.20
C SER A 59 6.75 1.50 7.83
N VAL A 60 6.62 0.43 7.07
CA VAL A 60 6.19 -0.84 7.66
C VAL A 60 7.21 -1.23 8.71
N GLN A 61 6.75 -1.48 9.91
CA GLN A 61 7.62 -1.97 10.97
C GLN A 61 7.97 -3.43 10.69
N VAL A 62 9.27 -3.72 10.52
CA VAL A 62 9.73 -5.07 10.23
C VAL A 62 9.55 -5.94 11.47
N THR A 63 8.76 -7.01 11.34
CA THR A 63 8.58 -8.03 12.37
C THR A 63 9.46 -9.26 12.06
N LEU A 64 9.74 -10.10 13.05
CA LEU A 64 10.49 -11.34 12.80
C LEU A 64 9.78 -12.30 11.84
N PRO A 65 8.45 -12.50 11.91
CA PRO A 65 7.74 -13.29 10.90
C PRO A 65 7.83 -12.69 9.49
N LEU A 66 7.76 -11.37 9.35
CA LEU A 66 7.97 -10.71 8.07
C LEU A 66 9.41 -10.92 7.58
N LEU A 67 10.41 -10.74 8.47
CA LEU A 67 11.81 -10.97 8.13
C LEU A 67 12.06 -12.41 7.69
N ASN A 68 11.41 -13.39 8.34
CA ASN A 68 11.52 -14.80 7.93
C ASN A 68 11.01 -15.01 6.50
N ALA A 69 9.85 -14.44 6.17
CA ALA A 69 9.29 -14.52 4.83
C ALA A 69 10.21 -13.88 3.78
N LEU A 70 10.84 -12.74 4.12
CA LEU A 70 11.81 -12.08 3.25
C LEU A 70 13.09 -12.92 3.08
N LEU A 71 13.60 -13.51 4.16
CA LEU A 71 14.82 -14.34 4.14
C LEU A 71 14.61 -15.71 3.45
N ALA A 72 13.37 -16.11 3.17
CA ALA A 72 13.04 -17.24 2.31
C ALA A 72 13.13 -16.90 0.81
N ASP A 73 13.21 -15.61 0.46
CA ASP A 73 13.36 -15.15 -0.91
C ASP A 73 14.85 -14.92 -1.25
N ASP A 74 15.37 -15.71 -2.19
CA ASP A 74 16.76 -15.62 -2.63
C ASP A 74 17.12 -14.23 -3.20
N ALA A 75 16.17 -13.52 -3.80
CA ALA A 75 16.40 -12.17 -4.32
C ALA A 75 16.63 -11.18 -3.17
N PHE A 76 15.82 -11.26 -2.12
CA PHE A 76 16.01 -10.46 -0.91
C PHE A 76 17.35 -10.78 -0.22
N VAL A 77 17.70 -12.07 -0.10
CA VAL A 77 18.96 -12.50 0.51
C VAL A 77 20.16 -11.93 -0.26
N ARG A 78 20.14 -11.98 -1.60
CA ARG A 78 21.18 -11.36 -2.43
C ARG A 78 21.28 -9.85 -2.20
N GLU A 79 20.15 -9.17 -2.10
CA GLU A 79 20.09 -7.74 -1.88
C GLU A 79 20.61 -7.35 -0.48
N ALA A 80 20.20 -8.08 0.56
CA ALA A 80 20.68 -7.91 1.93
C ALA A 80 22.20 -8.12 2.03
N LYS A 81 22.75 -9.17 1.40
CA LYS A 81 24.20 -9.38 1.30
C LYS A 81 24.91 -8.25 0.57
N SER A 82 24.34 -7.77 -0.52
CA SER A 82 24.95 -6.71 -1.34
C SER A 82 24.93 -5.35 -0.66
N LYS A 83 23.75 -4.92 -0.14
CA LYS A 83 23.53 -3.57 0.42
C LYS A 83 24.02 -3.46 1.87
N VAL A 84 23.73 -4.48 2.70
CA VAL A 84 24.02 -4.46 4.15
C VAL A 84 25.35 -5.14 4.49
N LYS A 85 25.94 -5.86 3.53
CA LYS A 85 27.18 -6.63 3.72
C LYS A 85 27.04 -7.69 4.82
N LEU A 86 25.93 -8.42 4.79
CA LEU A 86 25.71 -9.54 5.70
C LEU A 86 26.52 -10.77 5.24
N SER A 87 27.15 -11.46 6.21
CA SER A 87 27.76 -12.76 5.97
C SER A 87 26.72 -13.88 5.94
N ASP A 88 27.10 -15.07 5.46
CA ASP A 88 26.22 -16.24 5.47
C ASP A 88 25.80 -16.63 6.88
N GLU A 89 26.73 -16.57 7.84
CA GLU A 89 26.47 -16.86 9.25
C GLU A 89 25.46 -15.85 9.86
N GLN A 90 25.54 -14.58 9.46
CA GLN A 90 24.59 -13.57 9.90
C GLN A 90 23.20 -13.81 9.31
N ILE A 91 23.11 -14.19 8.05
CA ILE A 91 21.84 -14.58 7.41
C ILE A 91 21.25 -15.80 8.11
N ASP A 92 22.04 -16.84 8.38
CA ASP A 92 21.57 -18.06 9.05
C ASP A 92 21.10 -17.77 10.49
N SER A 93 21.83 -16.91 11.22
CA SER A 93 21.42 -16.47 12.57
C SER A 93 20.10 -15.72 12.55
N LEU A 94 19.88 -14.85 11.57
CA LEU A 94 18.61 -14.12 11.38
C LEU A 94 17.47 -15.09 11.01
N LYS A 95 17.72 -16.08 10.14
CA LYS A 95 16.75 -17.13 9.80
C LYS A 95 16.34 -17.93 11.04
N GLN A 96 17.31 -18.37 11.84
CA GLN A 96 17.06 -19.12 13.07
C GLN A 96 16.26 -18.30 14.08
N ALA A 97 16.60 -17.04 14.30
CA ALA A 97 15.91 -16.17 15.25
C ALA A 97 14.48 -15.87 14.79
N SER A 98 14.29 -15.60 13.51
CA SER A 98 12.97 -15.38 12.96
C SER A 98 12.11 -16.65 12.95
N GLN A 99 12.69 -17.83 12.68
CA GLN A 99 12.00 -19.10 12.80
C GLN A 99 11.59 -19.40 14.25
N ALA A 100 12.48 -19.15 15.21
CA ALA A 100 12.15 -19.33 16.63
C ALA A 100 11.00 -18.41 17.11
N ALA A 101 10.90 -17.18 16.58
CA ALA A 101 9.77 -16.31 16.85
C ALA A 101 8.45 -16.89 16.35
N ILE A 102 8.48 -17.42 15.18
CA ILE A 102 7.41 -18.13 14.51
C ILE A 102 6.92 -19.36 15.32
N ASP A 103 7.85 -20.20 15.76
CA ASP A 103 7.53 -21.39 16.55
C ASP A 103 6.89 -21.01 17.89
N ARG A 104 7.30 -19.89 18.50
CA ARG A 104 6.66 -19.33 19.69
C ARG A 104 5.23 -18.88 19.43
N LEU A 105 4.97 -18.16 18.32
CA LEU A 105 3.62 -17.74 17.92
C LEU A 105 2.72 -18.96 17.67
N ARG A 106 3.26 -20.00 17.04
CA ARG A 106 2.56 -21.28 16.80
C ARG A 106 2.20 -21.96 18.11
N ALA A 107 3.16 -22.12 19.02
CA ALA A 107 2.94 -22.74 20.33
C ALA A 107 1.91 -22.00 21.17
N ALA A 108 1.89 -20.66 21.09
CA ALA A 108 0.94 -19.81 21.78
C ALA A 108 -0.43 -19.75 21.13
N ASN A 109 -0.61 -20.36 19.96
CA ASN A 109 -1.81 -20.20 19.10
C ASN A 109 -2.16 -18.72 18.82
N ALA A 110 -1.15 -17.86 18.84
CA ALA A 110 -1.27 -16.39 18.87
C ALA A 110 -1.37 -15.77 17.47
N GLU A 111 -1.22 -16.55 16.38
CA GLU A 111 -1.26 -16.04 15.00
C GLU A 111 -2.62 -15.46 14.64
N ALA A 112 -3.70 -15.99 15.22
CA ALA A 112 -5.08 -15.56 14.98
C ALA A 112 -5.65 -14.68 16.09
N ALA A 113 -4.88 -14.46 17.16
CA ALA A 113 -5.34 -13.60 18.25
C ALA A 113 -5.25 -12.14 17.82
N ASP A 114 -6.31 -11.37 18.04
CA ASP A 114 -6.32 -9.90 17.90
C ASP A 114 -5.40 -9.22 18.95
N THR A 115 -4.53 -9.99 19.62
CA THR A 115 -3.76 -9.60 20.76
C THR A 115 -2.33 -9.24 20.39
N ASP A 116 -1.96 -8.05 20.79
CA ASP A 116 -0.61 -7.56 21.16
C ASP A 116 0.59 -7.94 20.28
N GLY A 117 0.44 -7.71 18.97
CA GLY A 117 1.61 -7.59 18.10
C GLY A 117 2.23 -6.20 18.12
N THR A 118 1.79 -5.32 19.03
CA THR A 118 2.22 -3.93 19.09
C THR A 118 3.71 -3.77 19.42
N ASP A 119 4.30 -4.68 20.17
CA ASP A 119 5.72 -4.74 20.50
C ASP A 119 6.54 -5.68 19.58
N ALA A 120 5.90 -6.30 18.57
CA ALA A 120 6.59 -7.21 17.66
C ALA A 120 7.71 -6.54 16.85
N PRO A 121 7.56 -5.29 16.38
CA PRO A 121 8.62 -4.56 15.70
C PRO A 121 9.79 -4.22 16.62
N GLU A 122 9.54 -3.82 17.87
CA GLU A 122 10.58 -3.51 18.85
C GLU A 122 11.40 -4.75 19.18
N ARG A 123 10.73 -5.89 19.41
CA ARG A 123 11.41 -7.18 19.60
C ARG A 123 12.24 -7.59 18.41
N ALA A 124 11.73 -7.38 17.20
CA ALA A 124 12.48 -7.66 15.98
C ALA A 124 13.72 -6.77 15.85
N ALA A 125 13.58 -5.48 16.11
CA ALA A 125 14.68 -4.53 16.08
C ALA A 125 15.76 -4.88 17.11
N GLU A 126 15.37 -5.25 18.32
CA GLU A 126 16.30 -5.69 19.38
C GLU A 126 17.03 -6.97 18.98
N GLN A 127 16.31 -7.96 18.47
CA GLN A 127 16.90 -9.22 18.01
C GLN A 127 17.88 -9.00 16.85
N MET A 128 17.52 -8.18 15.87
CA MET A 128 18.42 -7.83 14.77
C MET A 128 19.67 -7.13 15.30
N ARG A 129 19.54 -6.15 16.20
CA ARG A 129 20.68 -5.45 16.80
C ARG A 129 21.63 -6.41 17.51
N SER A 130 21.11 -7.37 18.27
CA SER A 130 21.91 -8.34 19.00
C SER A 130 22.69 -9.28 18.07
N LEU A 131 22.16 -9.61 16.89
CA LEU A 131 22.76 -10.58 15.95
C LEU A 131 23.72 -9.95 14.96
N ILE A 132 23.46 -8.74 14.50
CA ILE A 132 24.21 -8.13 13.40
C ILE A 132 24.75 -6.73 13.71
N GLY A 133 24.50 -6.21 14.91
CA GLY A 133 24.90 -4.87 15.34
C GLY A 133 23.93 -3.77 14.90
N GLU A 134 23.99 -2.61 15.55
CA GLU A 134 23.05 -1.48 15.38
C GLU A 134 22.99 -0.97 13.93
N ASP A 135 24.16 -0.71 13.31
CA ASP A 135 24.21 -0.11 11.97
C ASP A 135 23.65 -1.04 10.90
N LYS A 136 24.03 -2.33 10.95
CA LYS A 136 23.51 -3.34 10.01
C LYS A 136 22.02 -3.61 10.24
N ALA A 137 21.55 -3.57 11.48
CA ALA A 137 20.11 -3.73 11.78
C ALA A 137 19.29 -2.60 11.18
N LYS A 138 19.74 -1.34 11.31
CA LYS A 138 19.08 -0.19 10.66
C LYS A 138 19.10 -0.31 9.13
N GLN A 139 20.23 -0.67 8.55
CA GLN A 139 20.34 -0.88 7.09
C GLN A 139 19.44 -2.02 6.61
N LEU A 140 19.41 -3.16 7.34
CA LEU A 140 18.55 -4.29 6.99
C LEU A 140 17.06 -3.91 7.07
N THR A 141 16.67 -3.15 8.09
CA THR A 141 15.30 -2.64 8.22
C THR A 141 14.94 -1.76 7.03
N ALA A 142 15.82 -0.86 6.60
CA ALA A 142 15.61 -0.02 5.44
C ALA A 142 15.48 -0.84 4.14
N VAL A 143 16.39 -1.82 3.93
CA VAL A 143 16.32 -2.73 2.78
C VAL A 143 15.07 -3.58 2.81
N ALA A 144 14.67 -4.10 3.97
CA ALA A 144 13.44 -4.88 4.12
C ALA A 144 12.19 -4.05 3.80
N ASN A 145 12.12 -2.81 4.28
CA ASN A 145 11.03 -1.89 3.96
C ASN A 145 10.97 -1.54 2.47
N ASP A 146 12.13 -1.25 1.87
CA ASP A 146 12.22 -0.97 0.43
C ASP A 146 11.77 -2.18 -0.40
N TYR A 147 12.30 -3.35 -0.09
CA TYR A 147 11.92 -4.60 -0.75
C TYR A 147 10.45 -4.96 -0.56
N TRP A 148 9.93 -4.81 0.66
CA TRP A 148 8.54 -5.07 0.98
C TRP A 148 7.59 -4.11 0.26
N THR A 149 7.99 -2.85 0.11
CA THR A 149 7.20 -1.81 -0.55
C THR A 149 7.31 -1.86 -2.07
N ASN A 150 8.52 -2.06 -2.60
CA ASN A 150 8.81 -1.91 -4.02
C ASN A 150 9.06 -3.23 -4.76
N GLY A 151 9.19 -4.35 -4.03
CA GLY A 151 9.58 -5.66 -4.58
C GLY A 151 11.08 -5.78 -4.83
N ALA A 152 11.51 -6.89 -5.41
CA ALA A 152 12.91 -7.10 -5.80
C ALA A 152 13.36 -5.99 -6.75
N SER A 153 14.58 -5.50 -6.57
CA SER A 153 15.15 -4.46 -7.42
C SER A 153 15.06 -4.88 -8.90
N GLY A 154 14.11 -4.31 -9.64
CA GLY A 154 13.87 -4.54 -11.06
C GLY A 154 12.54 -5.19 -11.45
N GLU A 155 11.77 -5.81 -10.55
CA GLU A 155 10.50 -6.47 -10.92
C GLU A 155 9.24 -5.75 -10.44
N GLY A 156 9.31 -4.96 -9.39
CA GLY A 156 8.18 -4.17 -8.86
C GLY A 156 8.46 -2.68 -8.80
N GLY A 157 9.68 -2.30 -9.18
CA GLY A 157 10.19 -0.96 -9.02
C GLY A 157 9.29 0.11 -9.60
N ASN A 158 9.28 1.22 -8.91
CA ASN A 158 8.79 2.49 -9.36
C ASN A 158 9.24 2.77 -10.82
N THR A 159 8.50 2.23 -11.79
CA THR A 159 8.62 2.70 -13.16
C THR A 159 8.05 4.10 -13.13
N GLY A 160 8.79 5.10 -13.51
CA GLY A 160 8.48 6.54 -13.41
C GLY A 160 7.12 7.01 -13.93
N GLU A 161 6.21 6.09 -14.22
CA GLU A 161 4.87 6.31 -14.72
C GLU A 161 3.88 6.66 -13.60
N PHE A 162 4.00 6.06 -12.40
CA PHE A 162 3.09 6.31 -11.28
C PHE A 162 3.84 6.86 -10.07
N LYS A 163 3.20 7.78 -9.36
CA LYS A 163 3.74 8.38 -8.14
C LYS A 163 2.75 8.21 -6.99
N MET A 164 3.29 8.09 -5.78
CA MET A 164 2.50 8.27 -4.57
C MET A 164 1.82 9.64 -4.60
N LEU A 165 0.60 9.70 -4.13
CA LEU A 165 -0.08 10.98 -3.99
C LEU A 165 0.57 11.82 -2.89
N PRO A 166 0.74 13.12 -3.10
CA PRO A 166 1.40 13.99 -2.15
C PRO A 166 0.50 14.31 -0.95
N GLY A 167 1.04 14.17 0.25
CA GLY A 167 0.38 14.57 1.49
C GLY A 167 -0.69 13.60 2.01
N PRO A 168 -1.17 13.86 3.22
CA PRO A 168 -2.21 13.06 3.84
C PRO A 168 -3.57 13.36 3.21
N ASN A 169 -4.43 12.37 3.19
CA ASN A 169 -5.80 12.42 2.64
C ASN A 169 -5.87 12.92 1.18
N ALA A 170 -4.79 12.76 0.43
CA ALA A 170 -4.73 13.19 -0.96
C ALA A 170 -5.72 12.40 -1.83
N VAL A 171 -6.51 13.12 -2.60
CA VAL A 171 -7.53 12.54 -3.49
C VAL A 171 -6.90 12.22 -4.85
N PRO A 172 -7.09 10.99 -5.37
CA PRO A 172 -6.63 10.65 -6.71
C PRO A 172 -7.25 11.53 -7.79
N THR A 173 -6.44 11.83 -8.82
CA THR A 173 -6.91 12.47 -10.06
C THR A 173 -6.81 11.53 -11.26
N ASP A 174 -6.31 10.32 -11.03
CA ASP A 174 -6.13 9.25 -12.02
C ASP A 174 -6.98 8.02 -11.69
N THR A 175 -6.80 6.97 -12.48
CA THR A 175 -7.41 5.66 -12.21
C THR A 175 -6.46 4.87 -11.31
N ARG A 176 -6.88 4.61 -10.06
CA ARG A 176 -6.11 3.81 -9.09
C ARG A 176 -6.97 3.18 -8.00
N VAL A 177 -6.38 2.24 -7.30
CA VAL A 177 -6.91 1.71 -6.04
C VAL A 177 -6.19 2.36 -4.88
N VAL A 178 -6.93 2.80 -3.87
CA VAL A 178 -6.37 3.31 -2.60
C VAL A 178 -6.82 2.41 -1.47
N VAL A 179 -5.87 1.92 -0.68
CA VAL A 179 -6.14 1.14 0.53
C VAL A 179 -5.70 1.95 1.74
N ASN A 180 -6.62 2.36 2.60
CA ASN A 180 -6.27 2.91 3.90
C ASN A 180 -6.38 1.82 4.97
N ILE A 181 -5.24 1.38 5.47
CA ILE A 181 -5.11 0.22 6.36
C ILE A 181 -5.82 0.44 7.71
N PRO A 182 -5.60 1.54 8.46
CA PRO A 182 -6.28 1.79 9.73
C PRO A 182 -7.80 1.91 9.61
N ALA A 183 -8.28 2.40 8.48
CA ALA A 183 -9.72 2.52 8.20
C ALA A 183 -10.38 1.21 7.74
N PHE A 184 -9.60 0.14 7.48
CA PHE A 184 -10.07 -1.09 6.84
C PHE A 184 -10.84 -0.81 5.55
N ARG A 185 -10.34 0.13 4.73
CA ARG A 185 -11.03 0.68 3.56
C ARG A 185 -10.19 0.50 2.31
N MET A 186 -10.85 0.13 1.21
CA MET A 186 -10.30 0.11 -0.13
C MET A 186 -11.25 0.83 -1.08
N ASP A 187 -10.72 1.79 -1.84
CA ASP A 187 -11.43 2.62 -2.79
C ASP A 187 -10.93 2.38 -4.20
N LEU A 188 -11.83 2.28 -5.16
CA LEU A 188 -11.52 2.29 -6.59
C LEU A 188 -11.86 3.65 -7.18
N PHE A 189 -10.87 4.32 -7.72
CA PHE A 189 -11.02 5.54 -8.51
C PHE A 189 -10.86 5.24 -9.99
N LYS A 190 -11.68 5.87 -10.82
CA LYS A 190 -11.58 5.87 -12.28
C LYS A 190 -11.56 7.32 -12.75
N ASP A 191 -10.47 7.73 -13.39
CA ASP A 191 -10.25 9.08 -13.90
C ASP A 191 -10.56 10.17 -12.84
N GLY A 192 -10.05 9.97 -11.62
CA GLY A 192 -10.23 10.87 -10.47
C GLY A 192 -11.57 10.77 -9.76
N SER A 193 -12.51 9.99 -10.26
CA SER A 193 -13.82 9.82 -9.64
C SER A 193 -13.87 8.55 -8.79
N LEU A 194 -14.32 8.65 -7.54
CA LEU A 194 -14.54 7.51 -6.67
C LEU A 194 -15.72 6.68 -7.18
N VAL A 195 -15.44 5.45 -7.62
CA VAL A 195 -16.44 4.53 -8.20
C VAL A 195 -17.10 3.70 -7.12
N LYS A 196 -16.28 3.14 -6.23
CA LYS A 196 -16.79 2.24 -5.18
C LYS A 196 -15.83 2.13 -4.02
N THR A 197 -16.39 1.97 -2.82
CA THR A 197 -15.69 1.72 -1.57
C THR A 197 -16.00 0.32 -1.07
N TYR A 198 -14.96 -0.37 -0.57
CA TYR A 198 -15.07 -1.69 0.06
C TYR A 198 -14.53 -1.62 1.48
N LYS A 199 -15.26 -2.20 2.42
CA LYS A 199 -14.69 -2.58 3.71
C LYS A 199 -13.91 -3.88 3.53
N ILE A 200 -12.68 -3.95 4.03
CA ILE A 200 -11.74 -5.03 3.77
C ILE A 200 -11.25 -5.71 5.05
N GLY A 201 -10.70 -6.92 4.91
CA GLY A 201 -9.83 -7.51 5.90
C GLY A 201 -8.37 -7.18 5.59
N ILE A 202 -7.56 -6.98 6.63
CA ILE A 202 -6.14 -6.64 6.50
C ILE A 202 -5.23 -7.70 7.12
N GLY A 203 -3.92 -7.55 6.94
CA GLY A 203 -2.91 -8.41 7.57
C GLY A 203 -2.90 -8.27 9.09
N TYR A 204 -2.55 -9.37 9.78
CA TYR A 204 -2.26 -9.33 11.23
C TYR A 204 -1.06 -8.42 11.52
N PRO A 205 -0.92 -7.87 12.75
CA PRO A 205 0.24 -7.04 13.11
C PRO A 205 1.59 -7.73 12.90
N GLN A 206 1.64 -9.05 13.07
CA GLN A 206 2.84 -9.85 12.78
C GLN A 206 3.12 -10.03 11.28
N PHE A 207 2.10 -9.88 10.45
CA PHE A 207 2.15 -9.98 8.98
C PHE A 207 1.46 -8.74 8.37
N PRO A 208 2.03 -7.56 8.55
CA PRO A 208 1.38 -6.32 8.13
C PRO A 208 1.26 -6.24 6.60
N LEU A 209 0.28 -5.47 6.14
CA LEU A 209 0.24 -5.07 4.74
C LEU A 209 1.41 -4.13 4.43
N PRO A 210 2.04 -4.26 3.25
CA PRO A 210 3.06 -3.31 2.84
C PRO A 210 2.45 -1.93 2.63
N LEU A 211 3.26 -0.90 2.80
CA LEU A 211 2.90 0.47 2.46
C LEU A 211 3.51 0.86 1.12
N GLY A 212 3.00 1.94 0.54
CA GLY A 212 3.53 2.50 -0.68
C GLY A 212 2.76 2.11 -1.93
N LEU A 213 3.38 2.36 -3.08
CA LEU A 213 2.76 2.18 -4.38
C LEU A 213 3.04 0.78 -4.93
N ARG A 214 1.98 0.09 -5.28
CA ARG A 214 1.96 -1.23 -5.89
C ARG A 214 1.26 -1.18 -7.24
N LYS A 215 1.21 -2.31 -7.96
CA LYS A 215 0.61 -2.42 -9.30
C LYS A 215 -0.24 -3.65 -9.44
N ALA A 216 -1.47 -3.50 -9.93
CA ALA A 216 -2.29 -4.58 -10.42
C ALA A 216 -2.11 -4.67 -11.94
N GLN A 217 -1.72 -5.84 -12.45
CA GLN A 217 -1.46 -6.09 -13.88
C GLN A 217 -2.33 -7.19 -14.45
N SER A 218 -2.95 -8.00 -13.60
CA SER A 218 -3.81 -9.10 -14.02
C SER A 218 -4.84 -9.47 -12.96
N VAL A 219 -5.92 -10.08 -13.41
CA VAL A 219 -6.94 -10.72 -12.58
C VAL A 219 -6.87 -12.23 -12.84
N ILE A 220 -6.72 -13.02 -11.79
CA ILE A 220 -6.58 -14.48 -11.89
C ILE A 220 -7.81 -15.12 -11.27
N PHE A 221 -8.61 -15.77 -12.12
CA PHE A 221 -9.80 -16.53 -11.76
C PHE A 221 -9.41 -17.98 -11.43
N ASN A 222 -10.10 -18.55 -10.46
CA ASN A 222 -9.85 -19.92 -9.96
C ASN A 222 -8.34 -20.16 -9.75
N PRO A 223 -7.68 -19.37 -8.89
CA PRO A 223 -6.26 -19.52 -8.69
C PRO A 223 -5.92 -20.82 -7.98
N SER A 224 -4.80 -21.46 -8.34
CA SER A 224 -4.11 -22.36 -7.44
C SER A 224 -3.43 -21.55 -6.32
N TRP A 225 -3.11 -22.23 -5.23
CA TRP A 225 -2.36 -21.66 -4.13
C TRP A 225 -1.27 -22.62 -3.67
N THR A 226 -0.02 -22.17 -3.71
CA THR A 226 1.10 -22.87 -3.10
C THR A 226 1.37 -22.22 -1.75
N PRO A 227 1.12 -22.93 -0.65
CA PRO A 227 1.39 -22.43 0.69
C PRO A 227 2.86 -22.09 0.84
N PRO A 228 3.21 -20.89 1.32
CA PRO A 228 4.60 -20.58 1.62
C PRO A 228 5.10 -21.44 2.79
N ASP A 229 6.41 -21.60 2.89
CA ASP A 229 7.01 -22.14 4.11
C ASP A 229 6.90 -21.08 5.21
N SER A 230 5.75 -21.09 5.85
CA SER A 230 5.35 -20.12 6.85
C SER A 230 4.61 -20.83 7.99
N PRO A 231 4.77 -20.34 9.22
CA PRO A 231 4.26 -20.99 10.42
C PRO A 231 2.75 -21.11 10.46
N TRP A 232 2.05 -20.12 9.94
CA TRP A 232 0.59 -20.17 9.90
C TRP A 232 0.07 -21.25 8.96
N VAL A 233 0.87 -21.68 7.98
CA VAL A 233 0.53 -22.81 7.09
C VAL A 233 0.60 -24.13 7.86
N ALA A 234 1.57 -24.30 8.73
CA ALA A 234 1.70 -25.54 9.51
C ALA A 234 0.52 -25.77 10.47
N ASN A 235 -0.24 -24.73 10.82
CA ASN A 235 -1.48 -24.85 11.60
C ASN A 235 -2.72 -25.12 10.73
N MET A 236 -2.60 -25.09 9.42
CA MET A 236 -3.68 -25.45 8.51
C MET A 236 -3.76 -26.99 8.38
N LYS A 237 -4.96 -27.55 8.61
CA LYS A 237 -5.15 -29.01 8.61
C LYS A 237 -4.87 -29.66 7.25
N ASN A 238 -5.04 -28.90 6.16
CA ASN A 238 -5.06 -29.44 4.80
C ASN A 238 -4.13 -28.63 3.88
N ALA A 239 -3.02 -28.12 4.40
CA ALA A 239 -2.02 -27.40 3.64
C ALA A 239 -0.62 -27.80 4.09
N THR A 240 0.21 -28.18 3.14
CA THR A 240 1.64 -28.47 3.34
C THR A 240 2.45 -27.39 2.64
N PRO A 241 3.45 -26.78 3.30
CA PRO A 241 4.34 -25.84 2.63
C PRO A 241 4.91 -26.42 1.33
N GLY A 242 4.85 -25.63 0.25
CA GLY A 242 5.34 -26.03 -1.08
C GLY A 242 4.41 -26.93 -1.90
N GLU A 243 3.42 -27.57 -1.31
CA GLU A 243 2.45 -28.39 -2.05
C GLU A 243 1.32 -27.52 -2.58
N THR A 244 1.14 -27.52 -3.91
CA THR A 244 0.10 -26.71 -4.54
C THR A 244 -1.29 -27.24 -4.24
N ILE A 245 -2.15 -26.37 -3.70
CA ILE A 245 -3.58 -26.63 -3.58
C ILE A 245 -4.26 -26.17 -4.87
N GLU A 246 -4.92 -27.11 -5.51
CA GLU A 246 -5.53 -26.91 -6.82
C GLU A 246 -6.68 -25.91 -6.82
N PRO A 247 -6.98 -25.30 -7.99
CA PRO A 247 -8.13 -24.43 -8.16
C PRO A 247 -9.44 -25.09 -7.72
N GLY A 248 -10.30 -24.33 -7.07
CA GLY A 248 -11.63 -24.81 -6.64
C GLY A 248 -11.63 -25.66 -5.37
N SER A 249 -10.47 -26.02 -4.83
CA SER A 249 -10.37 -26.68 -3.53
C SER A 249 -10.97 -25.82 -2.41
N LYS A 250 -11.65 -26.48 -1.46
CA LYS A 250 -12.17 -25.84 -0.25
C LYS A 250 -11.08 -25.33 0.67
N ASP A 251 -9.89 -25.92 0.55
CA ASP A 251 -8.72 -25.59 1.38
C ASP A 251 -7.91 -24.42 0.80
N ASN A 252 -8.30 -23.92 -0.38
CA ASN A 252 -7.67 -22.75 -0.99
C ASN A 252 -8.19 -21.44 -0.37
N PRO A 253 -7.37 -20.74 0.44
CA PRO A 253 -7.82 -19.55 1.16
C PRO A 253 -8.00 -18.31 0.27
N LEU A 254 -7.56 -18.36 -1.00
CA LEU A 254 -7.61 -17.24 -1.92
C LEU A 254 -9.00 -17.01 -2.51
N GLY A 255 -9.89 -18.00 -2.37
CA GLY A 255 -11.22 -17.94 -2.97
C GLY A 255 -11.18 -17.97 -4.51
N PRO A 256 -12.25 -17.49 -5.18
CA PRO A 256 -12.40 -17.66 -6.61
C PRO A 256 -11.53 -16.72 -7.46
N ILE A 257 -11.00 -15.66 -6.90
CA ILE A 257 -10.23 -14.64 -7.63
C ILE A 257 -9.10 -14.11 -6.74
N LYS A 258 -7.91 -13.96 -7.35
CA LYS A 258 -6.80 -13.18 -6.80
C LYS A 258 -6.31 -12.14 -7.80
N ILE A 259 -5.82 -11.02 -7.28
CA ILE A 259 -5.20 -9.93 -8.02
C ILE A 259 -3.82 -9.71 -7.40
N PRO A 260 -2.74 -10.14 -8.07
CA PRO A 260 -1.38 -9.84 -7.60
C PRO A 260 -1.12 -8.34 -7.63
N ILE A 261 -0.53 -7.82 -6.55
CA ILE A 261 -0.15 -6.41 -6.42
C ILE A 261 1.35 -6.23 -6.11
N GLY A 262 2.14 -7.23 -6.46
CA GLY A 262 3.57 -7.34 -6.10
C GLY A 262 3.78 -8.25 -4.90
N LEU A 263 4.81 -9.09 -4.99
CA LEU A 263 5.11 -10.08 -3.95
C LEU A 263 5.36 -9.40 -2.58
N PRO A 264 4.93 -10.03 -1.51
CA PRO A 264 4.13 -11.28 -1.45
C PRO A 264 2.61 -11.01 -1.38
N SER A 265 2.17 -9.78 -1.65
CA SER A 265 0.81 -9.31 -1.34
C SER A 265 -0.16 -9.49 -2.51
N LEU A 266 -1.39 -9.79 -2.14
CA LEU A 266 -2.51 -9.98 -3.06
C LEU A 266 -3.73 -9.18 -2.57
N ILE A 267 -4.63 -8.86 -3.49
CA ILE A 267 -6.04 -8.63 -3.18
C ILE A 267 -6.77 -9.92 -3.56
N HIS A 268 -7.49 -10.55 -2.62
CA HIS A 268 -8.12 -11.85 -2.90
C HIS A 268 -9.44 -12.06 -2.17
N GLY A 269 -10.23 -12.99 -2.66
CA GLY A 269 -11.51 -13.38 -2.08
C GLY A 269 -11.42 -14.37 -0.91
N GLY A 270 -12.51 -15.10 -0.69
CA GLY A 270 -12.54 -16.24 0.23
C GLY A 270 -12.68 -15.87 1.72
N LYS A 271 -12.74 -14.59 2.08
CA LYS A 271 -12.97 -14.20 3.48
C LYS A 271 -14.44 -14.34 3.85
N SER A 272 -14.71 -14.78 5.08
CA SER A 272 -16.06 -14.72 5.63
C SER A 272 -16.46 -13.28 5.96
N PRO A 273 -17.75 -12.93 5.92
CA PRO A 273 -18.22 -11.59 6.28
C PRO A 273 -17.78 -11.14 7.69
N ALA A 274 -17.62 -12.08 8.62
CA ALA A 274 -17.18 -11.81 9.99
C ALA A 274 -15.72 -11.33 10.10
N ARG A 275 -14.91 -11.55 9.05
CA ARG A 275 -13.51 -11.12 8.96
C ARG A 275 -13.32 -9.77 8.26
N ILE A 276 -14.37 -9.22 7.68
CA ILE A 276 -14.31 -7.89 7.06
C ILE A 276 -14.32 -6.81 8.15
N GLY A 277 -13.42 -5.83 8.01
CA GLY A 277 -13.16 -4.79 9.03
C GLY A 277 -12.31 -5.30 10.21
N LYS A 278 -11.54 -6.37 10.01
CA LYS A 278 -10.69 -6.99 11.03
C LYS A 278 -9.36 -7.48 10.44
N PHE A 279 -8.47 -7.90 11.29
CA PHE A 279 -7.33 -8.73 10.89
C PHE A 279 -7.83 -10.06 10.31
N ALA A 280 -7.42 -10.37 9.09
CA ALA A 280 -7.99 -11.47 8.32
C ALA A 280 -6.98 -12.20 7.43
N SER A 281 -5.72 -11.77 7.38
CA SER A 281 -4.74 -12.32 6.45
C SER A 281 -3.31 -12.24 6.99
N HIS A 282 -2.40 -12.86 6.26
CA HIS A 282 -0.97 -12.79 6.48
C HIS A 282 -0.30 -11.93 5.39
N GLY A 283 -0.64 -10.61 5.38
CA GLY A 283 -0.05 -9.64 4.47
C GLY A 283 -0.81 -9.40 3.15
N CYS A 284 -2.11 -9.72 3.10
CA CYS A 284 -2.96 -9.51 1.92
C CYS A 284 -4.18 -8.66 2.24
N VAL A 285 -4.77 -8.05 1.22
CA VAL A 285 -6.10 -7.43 1.29
C VAL A 285 -7.15 -8.51 1.06
N GLY A 286 -7.99 -8.75 2.07
CA GLY A 286 -9.01 -9.80 2.06
C GLY A 286 -10.40 -9.25 1.78
N LEU A 287 -11.11 -9.90 0.85
CA LEU A 287 -12.48 -9.62 0.46
C LEU A 287 -13.36 -10.87 0.60
N THR A 288 -14.65 -10.68 0.75
CA THR A 288 -15.60 -11.79 0.59
C THR A 288 -15.68 -12.22 -0.87
N THR A 289 -16.23 -13.42 -1.12
CA THR A 289 -16.44 -13.88 -2.50
C THR A 289 -17.32 -12.95 -3.34
N PRO A 290 -18.43 -12.38 -2.85
CA PRO A 290 -19.17 -11.35 -3.60
C PRO A 290 -18.35 -10.11 -3.88
N GLN A 291 -17.64 -9.58 -2.89
CA GLN A 291 -16.83 -8.37 -3.04
C GLN A 291 -15.73 -8.53 -4.08
N ILE A 292 -14.97 -9.64 -4.06
CA ILE A 292 -13.87 -9.83 -5.01
C ILE A 292 -14.37 -10.00 -6.45
N LYS A 293 -15.55 -10.59 -6.66
CA LYS A 293 -16.15 -10.70 -7.99
C LYS A 293 -16.54 -9.34 -8.53
N ASP A 294 -17.20 -8.53 -7.71
CA ASP A 294 -17.59 -7.18 -8.04
C ASP A 294 -16.36 -6.28 -8.29
N PHE A 295 -15.39 -6.32 -7.37
CA PHE A 295 -14.15 -5.54 -7.50
C PHE A 295 -13.37 -5.92 -8.76
N ALA A 296 -13.20 -7.21 -9.07
CA ALA A 296 -12.50 -7.66 -10.26
C ALA A 296 -13.18 -7.15 -11.56
N SER A 297 -14.50 -7.14 -11.60
CA SER A 297 -15.27 -6.59 -12.72
C SER A 297 -15.01 -5.09 -12.90
N LEU A 298 -15.14 -4.32 -11.82
CA LEU A 298 -14.93 -2.87 -11.84
C LEU A 298 -13.46 -2.50 -12.12
N LEU A 299 -12.51 -3.29 -11.61
CA LEU A 299 -11.09 -3.08 -11.87
C LEU A 299 -10.74 -3.31 -13.35
N MET A 300 -11.28 -4.38 -13.96
CA MET A 300 -11.09 -4.65 -15.38
C MET A 300 -11.73 -3.55 -16.24
N ASP A 301 -12.93 -3.09 -15.91
CA ASP A 301 -13.57 -1.96 -16.59
C ASP A 301 -12.74 -0.67 -16.47
N ALA A 302 -12.24 -0.37 -15.26
CA ALA A 302 -11.36 0.78 -15.03
C ALA A 302 -10.04 0.68 -15.81
N ALA A 303 -9.53 -0.53 -16.02
CA ALA A 303 -8.34 -0.80 -16.82
C ALA A 303 -8.58 -0.76 -18.34
N GLY A 304 -9.84 -0.64 -18.79
CA GLY A 304 -10.22 -0.60 -20.20
C GLY A 304 -10.55 -1.96 -20.81
N ASN A 305 -10.46 -3.04 -20.04
CA ASN A 305 -10.82 -4.37 -20.51
C ASN A 305 -12.32 -4.47 -20.77
N GLN A 306 -12.68 -4.93 -21.96
CA GLN A 306 -14.07 -5.21 -22.32
C GLN A 306 -14.46 -6.65 -21.97
N VAL A 307 -14.63 -6.90 -20.66
CA VAL A 307 -15.03 -8.22 -20.14
C VAL A 307 -16.43 -8.11 -19.55
N SER A 308 -17.38 -8.82 -20.16
CA SER A 308 -18.77 -8.83 -19.68
C SER A 308 -18.95 -9.64 -18.39
N GLN A 309 -20.01 -9.37 -17.65
CA GLN A 309 -20.40 -10.17 -16.47
C GLN A 309 -20.61 -11.66 -16.82
N ASP A 310 -21.15 -11.94 -18.00
CA ASP A 310 -21.33 -13.31 -18.48
C ASP A 310 -19.99 -14.02 -18.71
N GLN A 311 -19.00 -13.32 -19.27
CA GLN A 311 -17.65 -13.85 -19.43
C GLN A 311 -16.98 -14.11 -18.09
N ILE A 312 -17.14 -13.21 -17.11
CA ILE A 312 -16.67 -13.45 -15.73
C ILE A 312 -17.36 -14.68 -15.15
N GLY A 313 -18.67 -14.82 -15.37
CA GLY A 313 -19.44 -16.02 -14.99
C GLY A 313 -18.86 -17.28 -15.59
N GLN A 314 -18.56 -17.28 -16.89
CA GLN A 314 -17.93 -18.39 -17.61
C GLN A 314 -16.56 -18.76 -17.04
N TYR A 315 -15.70 -17.77 -16.76
CA TYR A 315 -14.38 -18.02 -16.15
C TYR A 315 -14.49 -18.68 -14.76
N LEU A 316 -15.55 -18.39 -14.01
CA LEU A 316 -15.80 -18.96 -12.69
C LEU A 316 -16.58 -20.28 -12.70
N GLN A 317 -17.15 -20.67 -13.84
CA GLN A 317 -17.98 -21.87 -13.95
C GLN A 317 -17.16 -23.16 -13.78
N ASP A 318 -16.04 -23.26 -14.48
CA ASP A 318 -15.10 -24.36 -14.33
C ASP A 318 -14.06 -24.02 -13.25
N LYS A 319 -14.40 -24.37 -12.01
CA LYS A 319 -13.56 -24.08 -10.85
C LYS A 319 -12.20 -24.76 -10.86
N THR A 320 -12.02 -25.78 -11.70
CA THR A 320 -10.78 -26.55 -11.81
C THR A 320 -9.76 -25.91 -12.76
N LYS A 321 -10.18 -24.92 -13.54
CA LYS A 321 -9.32 -24.25 -14.51
C LYS A 321 -8.98 -22.81 -14.09
N THR A 322 -7.72 -22.55 -13.91
CA THR A 322 -7.21 -21.20 -13.72
C THR A 322 -7.28 -20.42 -15.03
N LYS A 323 -7.83 -19.20 -14.98
CA LYS A 323 -7.82 -18.23 -16.06
C LYS A 323 -7.17 -16.93 -15.61
N SER A 324 -6.09 -16.55 -16.26
CA SER A 324 -5.48 -15.22 -16.06
C SER A 324 -5.94 -14.26 -17.16
N VAL A 325 -6.39 -13.08 -16.76
CA VAL A 325 -6.74 -11.96 -17.65
C VAL A 325 -5.78 -10.83 -17.35
N LYS A 326 -4.95 -10.46 -18.34
CA LYS A 326 -4.08 -9.29 -18.25
C LYS A 326 -4.94 -8.03 -18.32
N LEU A 327 -4.64 -7.04 -17.50
CA LEU A 327 -5.27 -5.73 -17.57
C LEU A 327 -4.70 -4.95 -18.78
N ASP A 328 -5.57 -4.27 -19.52
CA ASP A 328 -5.16 -3.47 -20.68
C ASP A 328 -4.30 -2.28 -20.25
N LYS A 329 -4.61 -1.71 -19.09
CA LYS A 329 -3.77 -0.73 -18.39
C LYS A 329 -3.37 -1.25 -17.02
N VAL A 330 -2.12 -1.04 -16.65
CA VAL A 330 -1.66 -1.27 -15.28
C VAL A 330 -2.38 -0.30 -14.35
N ILE A 331 -2.95 -0.82 -13.26
CA ILE A 331 -3.62 0.01 -12.26
C ILE A 331 -2.71 0.16 -11.03
N PRO A 332 -2.30 1.39 -10.68
CA PRO A 332 -1.60 1.62 -9.42
C PRO A 332 -2.49 1.29 -8.22
N VAL A 333 -1.89 0.67 -7.22
CA VAL A 333 -2.52 0.32 -5.94
C VAL A 333 -1.71 0.98 -4.83
N GLU A 334 -2.27 2.01 -4.24
CA GLU A 334 -1.60 2.79 -3.20
C GLU A 334 -2.08 2.35 -1.82
N LEU A 335 -1.17 1.77 -1.02
CA LEU A 335 -1.45 1.36 0.34
C LEU A 335 -0.95 2.44 1.30
N ARG A 336 -1.87 2.99 2.08
CA ARG A 336 -1.66 4.11 3.01
C ARG A 336 -1.86 3.67 4.46
N TYR A 337 -1.23 4.41 5.34
CA TYR A 337 -1.43 4.27 6.78
C TYR A 337 -1.87 5.63 7.35
N GLU A 338 -3.14 5.96 7.16
CA GLU A 338 -3.72 7.23 7.58
C GLU A 338 -4.67 6.98 8.75
N THR A 339 -4.20 7.26 9.96
CA THR A 339 -5.01 7.10 11.17
C THR A 339 -5.91 8.30 11.45
N ILE A 340 -5.64 9.43 10.80
CA ILE A 340 -6.46 10.65 10.90
C ILE A 340 -6.91 11.02 9.50
N VAL A 341 -8.23 11.06 9.29
CA VAL A 341 -8.84 11.37 8.00
C VAL A 341 -9.91 12.42 8.16
N LEU A 342 -9.82 13.50 7.38
CA LEU A 342 -10.91 14.45 7.21
C LEU A 342 -11.77 14.01 6.02
N GLU A 343 -13.06 13.85 6.22
CA GLU A 343 -14.03 13.38 5.23
C GLU A 343 -15.33 14.15 5.38
N ASP A 344 -15.59 15.08 4.45
CA ASP A 344 -16.84 15.86 4.36
C ASP A 344 -17.36 16.39 5.71
N GLY A 345 -16.57 17.19 6.39
CA GLY A 345 -16.97 17.80 7.66
C GLY A 345 -16.95 16.84 8.85
N LYS A 346 -16.27 15.71 8.72
CA LYS A 346 -16.01 14.77 9.82
C LYS A 346 -14.53 14.47 9.91
N LEU A 347 -14.01 14.57 11.12
CA LEU A 347 -12.65 14.16 11.45
C LEU A 347 -12.69 12.77 12.06
N HIS A 348 -12.17 11.79 11.35
CA HIS A 348 -12.05 10.41 11.76
C HIS A 348 -10.68 10.16 12.37
N ILE A 349 -10.63 9.59 13.58
CA ILE A 349 -9.40 9.14 14.21
C ILE A 349 -9.55 7.63 14.41
N TYR A 350 -8.80 6.86 13.61
CA TYR A 350 -8.81 5.41 13.62
C TYR A 350 -7.83 4.84 14.63
N LYS A 351 -8.07 3.59 15.04
CA LYS A 351 -7.09 2.82 15.80
C LYS A 351 -5.79 2.70 15.01
N ASP A 352 -4.67 2.90 15.68
CA ASP A 352 -3.33 2.62 15.14
C ASP A 352 -3.07 1.10 15.18
N VAL A 353 -3.51 0.41 14.12
CA VAL A 353 -3.62 -1.05 14.07
C VAL A 353 -2.28 -1.77 14.02
N TYR A 354 -1.21 -1.08 13.58
CA TYR A 354 0.15 -1.61 13.50
C TYR A 354 1.13 -0.87 14.42
N ALA A 355 0.62 -0.09 15.40
CA ALA A 355 1.41 0.65 16.38
C ALA A 355 2.52 1.52 15.75
N GLN A 356 2.18 2.25 14.68
CA GLN A 356 3.11 3.19 14.03
C GLN A 356 3.18 4.55 14.73
N HIS A 357 2.50 4.69 15.87
CA HIS A 357 2.47 5.91 16.68
C HIS A 357 2.07 7.17 15.90
N THR A 358 1.12 7.00 14.95
CA THR A 358 0.68 8.09 14.06
C THR A 358 -0.50 8.90 14.61
N ASN A 359 -1.12 8.49 15.72
CA ASN A 359 -2.16 9.26 16.42
C ASN A 359 -1.52 10.35 17.28
N THR A 360 -1.02 11.40 16.64
CA THR A 360 -0.32 12.53 17.29
C THR A 360 -0.93 13.86 16.89
N GLU A 361 -0.76 14.89 17.74
CA GLU A 361 -1.15 16.28 17.41
C GLU A 361 -0.42 16.76 16.15
N GLU A 362 0.86 16.41 15.97
CA GLU A 362 1.61 16.78 14.77
C GLU A 362 0.96 16.22 13.51
N ASN A 363 0.55 14.94 13.54
CA ASN A 363 -0.15 14.35 12.40
C ASN A 363 -1.53 14.97 12.18
N LEU A 364 -2.27 15.30 13.24
CA LEU A 364 -3.54 16.02 13.14
C LEU A 364 -3.36 17.39 12.47
N ARG A 365 -2.36 18.17 12.88
CA ARG A 365 -2.03 19.45 12.26
C ARG A 365 -1.70 19.29 10.79
N ARG A 366 -0.86 18.33 10.45
CA ARG A 366 -0.48 18.03 9.06
C ARG A 366 -1.68 17.67 8.18
N VAL A 367 -2.62 16.87 8.70
CA VAL A 367 -3.85 16.51 7.98
C VAL A 367 -4.74 17.74 7.73
N LEU A 368 -4.91 18.59 8.72
CA LEU A 368 -5.71 19.80 8.59
C LEU A 368 -5.03 20.82 7.65
N GLU A 369 -3.74 21.03 7.79
CA GLU A 369 -2.94 21.95 6.95
C GLU A 369 -2.96 21.53 5.47
N ALA A 370 -2.93 20.22 5.18
CA ALA A 370 -3.09 19.71 3.82
C ALA A 370 -4.44 20.11 3.19
N GLN A 371 -5.43 20.46 3.99
CA GLN A 371 -6.74 20.97 3.58
C GLN A 371 -6.86 22.51 3.72
N GLY A 372 -5.74 23.19 3.98
CA GLY A 372 -5.69 24.63 4.19
C GLY A 372 -6.41 25.10 5.46
N VAL A 373 -6.36 24.28 6.52
CA VAL A 373 -6.98 24.55 7.82
C VAL A 373 -5.93 24.42 8.92
N ARG A 374 -5.89 25.35 9.86
CA ARG A 374 -5.06 25.21 11.07
C ARG A 374 -5.89 24.57 12.18
N LEU A 375 -5.25 23.86 13.10
CA LEU A 375 -5.92 23.28 14.25
C LEU A 375 -6.66 24.35 15.09
N GLU A 376 -6.11 25.56 15.14
CA GLU A 376 -6.65 26.71 15.84
C GLU A 376 -7.94 27.26 15.19
N ASP A 377 -8.15 26.98 13.91
CA ASP A 377 -9.35 27.40 13.16
C ASP A 377 -10.58 26.53 13.48
N LEU A 378 -10.39 25.39 14.17
CA LEU A 378 -11.48 24.59 14.70
C LEU A 378 -12.14 25.29 15.90
N PHE A 379 -13.45 25.09 16.07
CA PHE A 379 -14.13 25.54 17.30
C PHE A 379 -13.47 24.92 18.54
N ALA A 380 -13.43 25.64 19.64
CA ALA A 380 -12.71 25.23 20.85
C ALA A 380 -13.10 23.83 21.34
N GLU A 381 -14.39 23.50 21.28
CA GLU A 381 -14.89 22.17 21.67
C GLU A 381 -14.37 21.07 20.75
N GLN A 382 -14.43 21.26 19.43
CA GLN A 382 -13.96 20.28 18.42
C GLN A 382 -12.46 20.04 18.55
N ARG A 383 -11.71 21.14 18.71
CA ARG A 383 -10.25 21.07 18.93
C ARG A 383 -9.92 20.28 20.19
N GLN A 384 -10.66 20.56 21.31
CA GLN A 384 -10.45 19.87 22.56
C GLN A 384 -10.79 18.38 22.41
N GLN A 385 -11.91 18.02 21.77
CA GLN A 385 -12.28 16.63 21.50
C GLN A 385 -11.21 15.88 20.69
N ALA A 386 -10.67 16.54 19.66
CA ALA A 386 -9.62 15.96 18.84
C ALA A 386 -8.33 15.70 19.62
N LEU A 387 -7.90 16.69 20.41
CA LEU A 387 -6.70 16.56 21.25
C LEU A 387 -6.89 15.52 22.36
N ASP A 388 -8.07 15.45 22.97
CA ASP A 388 -8.37 14.45 24.02
C ASP A 388 -8.38 13.03 23.44
N ALA A 389 -8.89 12.85 22.22
CA ALA A 389 -8.87 11.56 21.53
C ALA A 389 -7.43 11.05 21.26
N LEU A 390 -6.45 11.95 21.17
CA LEU A 390 -5.05 11.59 20.95
C LEU A 390 -4.24 11.33 22.23
N LYS A 391 -4.78 11.65 23.42
CA LYS A 391 -4.09 11.46 24.69
C LYS A 391 -3.99 10.00 25.15
N THR A 392 -4.90 9.17 24.66
CA THR A 392 -4.98 7.74 25.02
C THR A 392 -5.02 6.91 23.73
N PRO A 393 -4.55 5.65 23.78
CA PRO A 393 -4.65 4.76 22.62
C PRO A 393 -6.09 4.63 22.14
N VAL A 394 -6.30 4.94 20.87
CA VAL A 394 -7.61 4.83 20.21
C VAL A 394 -7.93 3.35 20.02
N THR A 395 -8.93 2.83 20.72
CA THR A 395 -9.37 1.44 20.62
C THR A 395 -10.48 1.22 19.62
N LYS A 396 -11.27 2.26 19.36
CA LYS A 396 -12.34 2.32 18.35
C LYS A 396 -12.25 3.63 17.61
N GLU A 397 -12.74 3.69 16.40
CA GLU A 397 -12.86 4.92 15.63
C GLU A 397 -13.54 6.01 16.46
N VAL A 398 -12.93 7.19 16.50
CA VAL A 398 -13.52 8.42 17.04
C VAL A 398 -13.89 9.31 15.87
N VAL A 399 -15.13 9.81 15.86
CA VAL A 399 -15.62 10.71 14.82
C VAL A 399 -16.02 12.03 15.47
N ILE A 400 -15.50 13.13 14.96
CA ILE A 400 -15.76 14.49 15.44
C ILE A 400 -16.38 15.27 14.30
N ASP A 401 -17.58 15.82 14.50
CA ASP A 401 -18.23 16.67 13.52
C ASP A 401 -17.54 18.04 13.44
N VAL A 402 -17.08 18.40 12.24
CA VAL A 402 -16.45 19.66 11.90
C VAL A 402 -17.15 20.27 10.67
N PRO A 403 -18.45 20.64 10.78
CA PRO A 403 -19.28 21.00 9.62
C PRO A 403 -18.75 22.19 8.83
N GLN A 404 -17.95 23.06 9.45
CA GLN A 404 -17.27 24.17 8.76
C GLN A 404 -16.24 23.67 7.73
N LEU A 405 -15.87 22.37 7.77
CA LEU A 405 -14.96 21.73 6.83
C LEU A 405 -15.70 20.79 5.86
N ALA A 406 -17.03 20.92 5.74
CA ALA A 406 -17.78 20.20 4.73
C ALA A 406 -17.19 20.43 3.33
N GLN A 407 -17.21 19.41 2.48
CA GLN A 407 -16.61 19.38 1.15
C GLN A 407 -15.07 19.43 1.12
N LYS A 408 -14.40 19.39 2.28
CA LYS A 408 -12.94 19.24 2.38
C LYS A 408 -12.54 17.82 2.75
N GLY A 409 -11.33 17.48 2.34
CA GLY A 409 -10.71 16.19 2.69
C GLY A 409 -10.97 15.09 1.70
N TYR A 410 -10.89 13.86 2.19
CA TYR A 410 -11.06 12.65 1.38
C TYR A 410 -12.55 12.43 1.04
N PRO A 411 -12.89 11.86 -0.12
CA PRO A 411 -14.29 11.67 -0.51
C PRO A 411 -15.00 10.65 0.39
N VAL A 412 -16.27 10.95 0.69
CA VAL A 412 -17.16 10.03 1.39
C VAL A 412 -17.27 8.70 0.64
N ALA A 413 -17.40 7.62 1.39
CA ALA A 413 -17.58 6.29 0.84
C ALA A 413 -18.75 6.24 -0.17
N VAL A 414 -18.48 5.75 -1.39
CA VAL A 414 -19.46 5.62 -2.46
C VAL A 414 -19.82 4.14 -2.63
N ASN A 415 -21.11 3.84 -2.66
CA ASN A 415 -21.62 2.46 -2.84
C ASN A 415 -20.92 1.46 -1.91
N LEU A 416 -20.76 1.81 -0.63
CA LEU A 416 -20.01 1.03 0.35
C LEU A 416 -20.49 -0.42 0.39
N ASP A 417 -19.58 -1.33 0.11
CA ASP A 417 -19.76 -2.77 0.29
C ASP A 417 -19.06 -3.22 1.59
N ASP A 418 -19.85 -3.46 2.62
CA ASP A 418 -19.36 -3.86 3.95
C ASP A 418 -19.13 -5.37 4.09
N GLY A 419 -19.24 -6.12 3.00
CA GLY A 419 -19.05 -7.57 2.96
C GLY A 419 -20.16 -8.39 3.59
N LYS A 420 -21.22 -7.77 4.12
CA LYS A 420 -22.33 -8.49 4.79
C LYS A 420 -23.41 -8.96 3.82
N GLY A 421 -23.37 -8.44 2.58
CA GLY A 421 -24.41 -8.65 1.58
C GLY A 421 -25.69 -7.85 1.86
N LYS A 422 -26.45 -7.54 0.82
CA LYS A 422 -27.81 -7.05 1.03
C LYS A 422 -28.63 -8.17 1.69
N PRO A 423 -29.40 -7.90 2.75
CA PRO A 423 -30.39 -8.86 3.24
C PRO A 423 -31.28 -9.25 2.05
N PRO A 424 -31.66 -10.53 1.92
CA PRO A 424 -32.52 -10.96 0.84
C PRO A 424 -33.76 -10.08 0.86
N ALA A 425 -34.09 -9.48 -0.30
CA ALA A 425 -35.29 -8.66 -0.44
C ALA A 425 -36.46 -9.48 0.08
N THR A 426 -37.10 -9.01 1.13
CA THR A 426 -38.33 -9.61 1.67
C THR A 426 -39.31 -9.64 0.54
N ARG A 427 -39.60 -10.84 0.00
CA ARG A 427 -40.70 -11.05 -0.92
C ARG A 427 -41.96 -10.53 -0.23
N SER A 428 -42.43 -9.35 -0.62
CA SER A 428 -43.73 -8.90 -0.24
C SER A 428 -44.73 -9.96 -0.73
N LYS A 429 -45.33 -10.68 0.20
CA LYS A 429 -46.46 -11.54 -0.10
C LYS A 429 -47.53 -10.61 -0.67
N LYS A 430 -47.73 -10.58 -2.00
CA LYS A 430 -48.93 -10.06 -2.60
C LYS A 430 -50.08 -10.84 -1.95
N LYS A 431 -50.88 -10.17 -1.13
CA LYS A 431 -52.18 -10.68 -0.75
C LYS A 431 -52.94 -10.87 -2.06
N ALA A 432 -53.29 -12.12 -2.36
CA ALA A 432 -54.34 -12.42 -3.32
C ALA A 432 -55.63 -11.89 -2.74
N ALA A 433 -56.26 -11.02 -3.50
CA ALA A 433 -57.67 -10.67 -3.31
C ALA A 433 -58.54 -11.71 -3.96
#